data_fc660adb4ee6733b255d9b7e4acdc79a
#
_entry.id   fc660adb4ee6733b255d9b7e4acdc79a
#
_cell.length_a   1.000
_cell.length_b   1.000
_cell.length_c   1.000
_cell.angle_alpha   90.00
_cell.angle_beta   90.00
_cell.angle_gamma   90.00
#
_symmetry.space_group_name_H-M   'P 1'
#
loop_
_entity.id
_entity.type
_entity.pdbx_description
1 polymer ?
#
loop_
_entity_poly.entity_id
_entity_poly.type
_entity_poly.pdbx_seq_one_letter_code
_entity_poly.pdbx_strand_id
1 'polypeptide(L)'
;MPTTSSLRWRIPFVLAGVLVLAGPKHPAGTMVQMLGHADWLASHVLMTASLILFGVGLALLRRGGPQPERTARWLRLAIIATALQTVEAVVHTAAMVDHANLAAGRATPVLT
;
A
#
# COMPACT_ATOMS: atom_id res chain seq x y z
N MET A 1 -11.82 26.27 16.41
CA MET A 1 -12.53 25.19 15.68
C MET A 1 -11.75 24.85 14.42
N PRO A 2 -11.40 23.59 14.21
CA PRO A 2 -10.80 23.19 12.93
C PRO A 2 -11.81 23.38 11.81
N THR A 3 -11.39 23.93 10.67
CA THR A 3 -12.22 24.07 9.48
C THR A 3 -12.45 22.69 8.84
N THR A 4 -13.52 22.53 8.06
CA THR A 4 -13.81 21.27 7.34
C THR A 4 -12.61 20.84 6.50
N SER A 5 -11.85 21.79 5.91
CA SER A 5 -10.66 21.50 5.12
C SER A 5 -9.52 20.93 5.96
N SER A 6 -9.38 21.32 7.25
CA SER A 6 -8.33 20.82 8.13
C SER A 6 -8.53 19.36 8.56
N LEU A 7 -9.74 18.81 8.38
CA LEU A 7 -10.06 17.43 8.73
C LEU A 7 -10.05 16.47 7.53
N ARG A 8 -9.94 17.00 6.31
CA ARG A 8 -9.99 16.19 5.08
C ARG A 8 -8.93 15.10 5.03
N TRP A 9 -7.76 15.35 5.63
CA TRP A 9 -6.69 14.36 5.66
C TRP A 9 -7.04 13.09 6.46
N ARG A 10 -8.01 13.18 7.38
CA ARG A 10 -8.44 12.06 8.21
C ARG A 10 -9.22 11.02 7.42
N ILE A 11 -9.98 11.45 6.43
CA ILE A 11 -10.84 10.56 5.64
C ILE A 11 -10.04 9.47 4.93
N PRO A 12 -8.98 9.77 4.16
CA PRO A 12 -8.16 8.73 3.54
C PRO A 12 -7.53 7.78 4.55
N PHE A 13 -7.09 8.25 5.71
CA PHE A 13 -6.52 7.39 6.75
C PHE A 13 -7.55 6.39 7.30
N VAL A 14 -8.77 6.85 7.57
CA VAL A 14 -9.84 5.97 8.04
C VAL A 14 -10.18 4.93 6.98
N LEU A 15 -10.33 5.34 5.73
CA LEU A 15 -10.60 4.42 4.62
C LEU A 15 -9.47 3.41 4.43
N ALA A 16 -8.20 3.84 4.54
CA ALA A 16 -7.05 2.95 4.47
C ALA A 16 -7.12 1.86 5.55
N GLY A 17 -7.41 2.24 6.78
CA GLY A 17 -7.55 1.31 7.89
C GLY A 17 -8.71 0.33 7.69
N VAL A 18 -9.87 0.82 7.23
CA VAL A 18 -11.04 -0.03 6.95
C VAL A 18 -10.72 -1.06 5.88
N LEU A 19 -10.05 -0.68 4.79
CA LEU A 19 -9.68 -1.61 3.72
C LEU A 19 -8.75 -2.72 4.22
N VAL A 20 -7.77 -2.38 5.05
CA VAL A 20 -6.85 -3.38 5.62
C VAL A 20 -7.58 -4.35 6.54
N LEU A 21 -8.50 -3.86 7.36
CA LEU A 21 -9.21 -4.69 8.34
C LEU A 21 -10.33 -5.54 7.72
N ALA A 22 -11.02 -5.00 6.72
CA ALA A 22 -12.18 -5.64 6.12
C ALA A 22 -11.85 -6.60 4.97
N GLY A 23 -10.67 -6.49 4.40
CA GLY A 23 -10.25 -7.30 3.26
C GLY A 23 -9.77 -8.70 3.62
N PRO A 24 -9.60 -9.58 2.61
CA PRO A 24 -9.00 -10.89 2.81
C PRO A 24 -7.56 -10.76 3.31
N LYS A 25 -7.16 -11.69 4.15
CA LYS A 25 -5.82 -11.74 4.73
C LYS A 25 -4.80 -12.16 3.67
N HIS A 26 -3.57 -11.67 3.81
CA HIS A 26 -2.44 -12.15 3.02
C HIS A 26 -2.29 -13.66 3.21
N PRO A 27 -2.24 -14.46 2.13
CA PRO A 27 -2.08 -15.91 2.26
C PRO A 27 -0.72 -16.27 2.87
N ALA A 28 -0.70 -17.39 3.59
CA ALA A 28 0.49 -17.97 4.21
C ALA A 28 0.92 -19.23 3.48
N GLY A 29 2.15 -19.67 3.73
CA GLY A 29 2.71 -20.88 3.17
C GLY A 29 3.98 -20.64 2.36
N THR A 30 4.31 -21.57 1.49
CA THR A 30 5.43 -21.41 0.54
C THR A 30 5.09 -20.36 -0.52
N MET A 31 6.11 -19.85 -1.21
CA MET A 31 5.88 -18.85 -2.27
C MET A 31 4.94 -19.40 -3.36
N VAL A 32 5.11 -20.65 -3.77
CA VAL A 32 4.22 -21.29 -4.75
C VAL A 32 2.76 -21.32 -4.25
N GLN A 33 2.57 -21.72 -2.99
CA GLN A 33 1.24 -21.79 -2.40
C GLN A 33 0.60 -20.40 -2.30
N MET A 34 1.36 -19.40 -1.89
CA MET A 34 0.87 -18.02 -1.75
C MET A 34 0.46 -17.42 -3.09
N LEU A 35 1.32 -17.53 -4.11
CA LEU A 35 1.05 -16.97 -5.44
C LEU A 35 -0.16 -17.63 -6.12
N GLY A 36 -0.40 -18.91 -5.86
CA GLY A 36 -1.55 -19.65 -6.39
C GLY A 36 -2.83 -19.49 -5.58
N HIS A 37 -2.76 -18.82 -4.43
CA HIS A 37 -3.92 -18.66 -3.56
C HIS A 37 -4.91 -17.63 -4.13
N ALA A 38 -6.23 -17.92 -4.03
CA ALA A 38 -7.27 -17.03 -4.52
C ALA A 38 -7.23 -15.63 -3.89
N ASP A 39 -6.77 -15.52 -2.64
CA ASP A 39 -6.70 -14.26 -1.91
C ASP A 39 -5.44 -13.45 -2.20
N TRP A 40 -4.49 -13.95 -2.98
CA TRP A 40 -3.27 -13.21 -3.32
C TRP A 40 -3.59 -11.87 -3.97
N LEU A 41 -4.33 -11.91 -5.08
CA LEU A 41 -4.67 -10.70 -5.82
C LEU A 41 -5.54 -9.76 -4.98
N ALA A 42 -6.59 -10.29 -4.35
CA ALA A 42 -7.54 -9.48 -3.58
C ALA A 42 -6.86 -8.79 -2.39
N SER A 43 -6.05 -9.52 -1.61
CA SER A 43 -5.34 -8.95 -0.46
C SER A 43 -4.32 -7.89 -0.87
N HIS A 44 -3.60 -8.11 -1.97
CA HIS A 44 -2.59 -7.16 -2.45
C HIS A 44 -3.21 -5.93 -3.11
N VAL A 45 -4.32 -6.07 -3.83
CA VAL A 45 -5.06 -4.92 -4.37
C VAL A 45 -5.58 -4.03 -3.25
N LEU A 46 -6.16 -4.62 -2.20
CA LEU A 46 -6.64 -3.87 -1.04
C LEU A 46 -5.48 -3.20 -0.30
N MET A 47 -4.36 -3.89 -0.13
CA MET A 47 -3.18 -3.34 0.51
C MET A 47 -2.60 -2.17 -0.30
N THR A 48 -2.53 -2.30 -1.61
CA THR A 48 -2.08 -1.23 -2.51
C THR A 48 -3.01 -0.02 -2.45
N ALA A 49 -4.33 -0.24 -2.51
CA ALA A 49 -5.32 0.83 -2.38
C ALA A 49 -5.20 1.53 -1.02
N SER A 50 -4.98 0.78 0.05
CA SER A 50 -4.76 1.31 1.39
C SER A 50 -3.51 2.20 1.46
N LEU A 51 -2.40 1.78 0.85
CA LEU A 51 -1.17 2.58 0.77
C LEU A 51 -1.38 3.88 -0.01
N ILE A 52 -2.11 3.83 -1.13
CA ILE A 52 -2.44 5.03 -1.92
C ILE A 52 -3.27 5.99 -1.07
N LEU A 53 -4.29 5.51 -0.38
CA LEU A 53 -5.13 6.34 0.49
C LEU A 53 -4.32 6.93 1.65
N PHE A 54 -3.43 6.16 2.24
CA PHE A 54 -2.53 6.64 3.29
C PHE A 54 -1.63 7.77 2.77
N GLY A 55 -1.04 7.60 1.58
CA GLY A 55 -0.24 8.63 0.92
C GLY A 55 -1.04 9.89 0.61
N VAL A 56 -2.28 9.76 0.15
CA VAL A 56 -3.20 10.90 -0.07
C VAL A 56 -3.46 11.62 1.25
N GLY A 57 -3.69 10.89 2.33
CA GLY A 57 -3.88 11.46 3.66
C GLY A 57 -2.68 12.29 4.11
N LEU A 58 -1.46 11.76 3.92
CA LEU A 58 -0.22 12.49 4.23
C LEU A 58 -0.08 13.76 3.39
N ALA A 59 -0.40 13.70 2.10
CA ALA A 59 -0.33 14.85 1.20
C ALA A 59 -1.34 15.94 1.60
N LEU A 60 -2.55 15.55 1.96
CA LEU A 60 -3.57 16.49 2.45
C LEU A 60 -3.18 17.11 3.79
N LEU A 61 -2.60 16.31 4.69
CA LEU A 61 -2.08 16.81 5.96
C LEU A 61 -0.99 17.87 5.72
N ARG A 62 -0.07 17.61 4.80
CA ARG A 62 0.99 18.55 4.44
C ARG A 62 0.44 19.85 3.87
N ARG A 63 -0.64 19.79 3.08
CA ARG A 63 -1.29 20.96 2.47
C ARG A 63 -2.20 21.73 3.43
N GLY A 64 -2.53 21.13 4.56
CA GLY A 64 -3.52 21.67 5.50
C GLY A 64 -3.10 22.90 6.29
N GLY A 65 -1.87 23.36 6.15
CA GLY A 65 -1.36 24.56 6.79
C GLY A 65 0.15 24.52 7.02
N PRO A 66 0.74 25.64 7.49
CA PRO A 66 2.16 25.72 7.81
C PRO A 66 2.50 24.77 8.97
N GLN A 67 3.63 24.11 8.84
CA GLN A 67 4.15 23.19 9.87
C GLN A 67 5.59 23.58 10.23
N PRO A 68 6.04 23.26 11.45
CA PRO A 68 7.44 23.40 11.80
C PRO A 68 8.32 22.66 10.80
N GLU A 69 9.49 23.19 10.50
CA GLU A 69 10.40 22.64 9.50
C GLU A 69 10.69 21.14 9.72
N ARG A 70 10.90 20.75 10.97
CA ARG A 70 11.14 19.36 11.33
C ARG A 70 9.96 18.45 10.92
N THR A 71 8.73 18.88 11.23
CA THR A 71 7.51 18.15 10.87
C THR A 71 7.35 18.07 9.35
N ALA A 72 7.57 19.18 8.64
CA ALA A 72 7.50 19.22 7.19
C ALA A 72 8.50 18.26 6.54
N ARG A 73 9.71 18.15 7.10
CA ARG A 73 10.74 17.22 6.64
C ARG A 73 10.28 15.76 6.80
N TRP A 74 9.79 15.40 7.96
CA TRP A 74 9.30 14.05 8.22
C TRP A 74 8.09 13.69 7.36
N LEU A 75 7.17 14.63 7.12
CA LEU A 75 6.04 14.41 6.22
C LEU A 75 6.50 14.16 4.79
N ARG A 76 7.48 14.90 4.29
CA ARG A 76 8.05 14.65 2.95
C ARG A 76 8.66 13.27 2.85
N LEU A 77 9.45 12.87 3.84
CA LEU A 77 10.06 11.55 3.88
C LEU A 77 9.00 10.44 3.96
N ALA A 78 7.95 10.63 4.75
CA ALA A 78 6.85 9.69 4.87
C ALA A 78 6.08 9.55 3.55
N ILE A 79 5.86 10.64 2.82
CA ILE A 79 5.21 10.62 1.51
C ILE A 79 6.06 9.86 0.50
N ILE A 80 7.36 10.12 0.45
CA ILE A 80 8.29 9.43 -0.44
C ILE A 80 8.34 7.94 -0.10
N ALA A 81 8.46 7.59 1.18
CA ALA A 81 8.48 6.21 1.64
C ALA A 81 7.19 5.48 1.26
N THR A 82 6.03 6.13 1.43
CA THR A 82 4.73 5.55 1.07
C THR A 82 4.61 5.36 -0.45
N ALA A 83 5.11 6.30 -1.25
CA ALA A 83 5.13 6.16 -2.71
C ALA A 83 5.99 4.96 -3.15
N LEU A 84 7.19 4.81 -2.57
CA LEU A 84 8.07 3.67 -2.85
C LEU A 84 7.44 2.35 -2.41
N GLN A 85 6.80 2.33 -1.25
CA GLN A 85 6.08 1.16 -0.75
C GLN A 85 4.91 0.80 -1.67
N THR A 86 4.22 1.78 -2.22
CA THR A 86 3.11 1.56 -3.17
C THR A 86 3.62 0.92 -4.46
N VAL A 87 4.75 1.41 -5.00
CA VAL A 87 5.38 0.80 -6.18
C VAL A 87 5.78 -0.65 -5.89
N GLU A 88 6.40 -0.90 -4.74
CA GLU A 88 6.76 -2.25 -4.32
C GLU A 88 5.53 -3.15 -4.18
N ALA A 89 4.44 -2.65 -3.61
CA ALA A 89 3.19 -3.40 -3.48
C ALA A 89 2.58 -3.77 -4.84
N VAL A 90 2.65 -2.88 -5.83
CA VAL A 90 2.19 -3.17 -7.21
C VAL A 90 3.05 -4.26 -7.83
N VAL A 91 4.37 -4.17 -7.73
CA VAL A 91 5.29 -5.19 -8.25
C VAL A 91 5.04 -6.53 -7.55
N HIS A 92 4.88 -6.51 -6.24
CA HIS A 92 4.61 -7.71 -5.45
C HIS A 92 3.28 -8.35 -5.84
N THR A 93 2.23 -7.56 -6.08
CA THR A 93 0.95 -8.05 -6.59
C THR A 93 1.13 -8.73 -7.95
N ALA A 94 1.91 -8.13 -8.84
CA ALA A 94 2.17 -8.66 -10.17
C ALA A 94 2.97 -9.99 -10.14
N ALA A 95 3.62 -10.32 -9.03
CA ALA A 95 4.36 -11.58 -8.88
C ALA A 95 3.49 -12.82 -9.07
N MET A 96 2.18 -12.70 -9.02
CA MET A 96 1.26 -13.81 -9.32
C MET A 96 1.48 -14.39 -10.71
N VAL A 97 1.97 -13.61 -11.68
CA VAL A 97 2.26 -14.09 -13.03
C VAL A 97 3.40 -15.10 -13.05
N ASP A 98 4.23 -15.12 -12.03
CA ASP A 98 5.35 -16.05 -11.90
C ASP A 98 4.97 -17.41 -11.30
N HIS A 99 3.73 -17.58 -10.86
CA HIS A 99 3.29 -18.80 -10.18
C HIS A 99 3.60 -20.07 -10.98
N ALA A 100 3.22 -20.10 -12.27
CA ALA A 100 3.44 -21.26 -13.11
C ALA A 100 4.94 -21.53 -13.35
N ASN A 101 5.72 -20.46 -13.53
CA ASN A 101 7.16 -20.56 -13.71
C ASN A 101 7.86 -21.07 -12.45
N LEU A 102 7.49 -20.53 -11.30
CA LEU A 102 8.05 -20.94 -10.02
C LEU A 102 7.71 -22.39 -9.71
N ALA A 103 6.47 -22.83 -9.94
CA ALA A 103 6.03 -24.19 -9.73
C ALA A 103 6.78 -25.17 -10.66
N ALA A 104 7.15 -24.73 -11.87
CA ALA A 104 7.89 -25.54 -12.83
C ALA A 104 9.43 -25.43 -12.70
N GLY A 105 9.92 -24.67 -11.71
CA GLY A 105 11.36 -24.43 -11.54
C GLY A 105 11.99 -23.58 -12.64
N ARG A 106 11.21 -22.78 -13.33
CA ARG A 106 11.67 -21.89 -14.42
C ARG A 106 11.97 -20.48 -13.88
N ALA A 107 12.61 -19.66 -14.73
CA ALA A 107 12.90 -18.27 -14.39
C ALA A 107 11.63 -17.47 -14.08
N THR A 108 11.70 -16.64 -13.05
CA THR A 108 10.58 -15.85 -12.52
C THR A 108 10.86 -14.36 -12.73
N PRO A 109 10.36 -13.74 -13.83
CA PRO A 109 10.76 -12.37 -14.20
C PRO A 109 10.39 -11.30 -13.18
N VAL A 110 9.33 -11.49 -12.39
CA VAL A 110 8.91 -10.52 -11.38
C VAL A 110 9.58 -10.75 -10.02
N LEU A 111 9.76 -12.02 -9.62
CA LEU A 111 10.36 -12.36 -8.32
C LEU A 111 11.88 -12.22 -8.28
N THR A 112 12.53 -12.22 -9.42
CA THR A 112 13.96 -11.99 -9.55
C THR A 112 14.23 -10.56 -9.97
#